data_691270adea7bff9cbec4207790bf1f08
#
_entry.id   691270adea7bff9cbec4207790bf1f08
#
_cell.length_a   1.000
_cell.length_b   1.000
_cell.length_c   1.000
_cell.angle_alpha   90.00
_cell.angle_beta   90.00
_cell.angle_gamma   90.00
#
_symmetry.space_group_name_H-M   'P 1'
#
loop_
_entity.id
_entity.type
_entity.pdbx_description
1 polymer ?
#
loop_
_entity_poly.entity_id
_entity_poly.type
_entity_poly.pdbx_seq_one_letter_code
_entity_poly.pdbx_strand_id
1 'polypeptide(L)'
;RNNVTIDWTLKESVQARLRVMVKRILRKYGYPPDKEKKATETVLEQATLLGKDWAERPEEAAEKSDLFFGDVIAEATLEDGYLPIYDLQAVATSFREQTTPRIKGWKPISGQKLSKDMFIAQVVGKSMEPTILDGSWCIFQFERGGSRNGLIVLAESRLVADPETNQSFTIKRYKSEKESLDNGQWRHKRITLSPDNKNFKDIVLENVAGDDFRVVAEFIEILT
;
A
#
# COMPACT_ATOMS: atom_id res chain seq x y z
N ARG A 1 20.12 -23.51 6.27
CA ARG A 1 18.91 -24.33 6.63
C ARG A 1 18.28 -23.72 7.86
N ASN A 2 17.33 -22.82 7.72
CA ASN A 2 16.28 -22.57 8.70
C ASN A 2 15.04 -22.12 7.92
N ASN A 3 14.19 -23.09 7.58
CA ASN A 3 12.82 -22.85 7.15
C ASN A 3 12.09 -22.19 8.32
N VAL A 4 11.92 -20.89 8.27
CA VAL A 4 10.96 -20.19 9.14
C VAL A 4 9.63 -20.20 8.39
N THR A 5 8.97 -21.32 8.39
CA THR A 5 7.53 -21.39 8.17
C THR A 5 6.91 -20.61 9.32
N ILE A 6 6.26 -19.49 9.02
CA ILE A 6 5.53 -18.70 10.02
C ILE A 6 4.27 -19.51 10.37
N ASP A 7 4.45 -20.45 11.26
CA ASP A 7 3.40 -21.33 11.76
C ASP A 7 2.63 -20.61 12.89
N TRP A 8 1.96 -19.48 12.49
CA TRP A 8 1.18 -18.67 13.41
C TRP A 8 -0.02 -19.43 13.99
N THR A 9 -0.46 -20.51 13.31
CA THR A 9 -1.54 -21.39 13.77
C THR A 9 -1.11 -22.27 14.93
N LEU A 10 0.18 -22.52 15.12
CA LEU A 10 0.74 -23.36 16.18
C LEU A 10 1.33 -22.57 17.36
N LYS A 11 1.52 -21.26 17.25
CA LYS A 11 2.06 -20.44 18.36
C LYS A 11 0.94 -19.98 19.29
N GLU A 12 0.78 -20.64 20.44
CA GLU A 12 -0.15 -20.27 21.50
C GLU A 12 -0.10 -18.77 21.88
N SER A 13 1.09 -18.17 21.85
CA SER A 13 1.29 -16.75 22.13
C SER A 13 0.60 -15.82 21.13
N VAL A 14 0.52 -16.19 19.86
CA VAL A 14 -0.17 -15.41 18.83
C VAL A 14 -1.68 -15.55 18.96
N GLN A 15 -2.17 -16.76 19.20
CA GLN A 15 -3.58 -17.00 19.47
C GLN A 15 -4.05 -16.29 20.74
N ALA A 16 -3.23 -16.25 21.80
CA ALA A 16 -3.55 -15.51 23.02
C ALA A 16 -3.68 -14.01 22.77
N ARG A 17 -2.77 -13.41 21.96
CA ARG A 17 -2.85 -11.99 21.56
C ARG A 17 -4.09 -11.70 20.74
N LEU A 18 -4.43 -12.56 19.77
CA LEU A 18 -5.64 -12.42 18.97
C LEU A 18 -6.90 -12.48 19.84
N ARG A 19 -6.99 -13.41 20.78
CA ARG A 19 -8.11 -13.49 21.75
C ARG A 19 -8.30 -12.20 22.53
N VAL A 20 -7.22 -11.63 23.04
CA VAL A 20 -7.26 -10.36 23.79
C VAL A 20 -7.73 -9.22 22.90
N MET A 21 -7.22 -9.15 21.67
CA MET A 21 -7.58 -8.09 20.70
C MET A 21 -9.06 -8.17 20.31
N VAL A 22 -9.56 -9.35 19.95
CA VAL A 22 -10.97 -9.58 19.59
C VAL A 22 -11.89 -9.20 20.74
N LYS A 23 -11.61 -9.65 21.97
CA LYS A 23 -12.38 -9.27 23.16
C LYS A 23 -12.41 -7.76 23.38
N ARG A 24 -11.27 -7.09 23.21
CA ARG A 24 -11.18 -5.64 23.35
C ARG A 24 -12.05 -4.90 22.32
N ILE A 25 -12.06 -5.38 21.07
CA ILE A 25 -12.90 -4.83 20.00
C ILE A 25 -14.37 -5.05 20.30
N LEU A 26 -14.78 -6.27 20.65
CA LEU A 26 -16.17 -6.60 20.97
C LEU A 26 -16.71 -5.71 22.10
N ARG A 27 -15.94 -5.49 23.17
CA ARG A 27 -16.30 -4.58 24.28
C ARG A 27 -16.40 -3.14 23.83
N LYS A 28 -15.46 -2.67 23.01
CA LYS A 28 -15.46 -1.29 22.48
C LYS A 28 -16.72 -0.96 21.71
N TYR A 29 -17.27 -1.94 20.99
CA TYR A 29 -18.47 -1.79 20.18
C TYR A 29 -19.76 -2.27 20.87
N GLY A 30 -19.73 -2.46 22.20
CA GLY A 30 -20.92 -2.78 23.00
C GLY A 30 -21.49 -4.17 22.79
N TYR A 31 -20.66 -5.14 22.37
CA TYR A 31 -21.12 -6.50 22.18
C TYR A 31 -21.48 -7.14 23.55
N PRO A 32 -22.62 -7.89 23.65
CA PRO A 32 -23.08 -8.45 24.92
C PRO A 32 -22.06 -9.39 25.55
N PRO A 33 -21.75 -9.24 26.87
CA PRO A 33 -20.71 -10.03 27.56
C PRO A 33 -20.97 -11.54 27.58
N ASP A 34 -22.23 -11.94 27.61
CA ASP A 34 -22.69 -13.34 27.59
C ASP A 34 -22.37 -14.04 26.26
N LYS A 35 -22.28 -13.30 25.15
CA LYS A 35 -21.96 -13.80 23.81
C LYS A 35 -20.51 -13.57 23.39
N GLU A 36 -19.73 -12.81 24.16
CA GLU A 36 -18.35 -12.43 23.87
C GLU A 36 -17.45 -13.67 23.66
N LYS A 37 -17.61 -14.69 24.49
CA LYS A 37 -16.79 -15.92 24.42
C LYS A 37 -17.01 -16.66 23.10
N LYS A 38 -18.28 -16.91 22.74
CA LYS A 38 -18.64 -17.60 21.49
C LYS A 38 -18.21 -16.82 20.24
N ALA A 39 -18.42 -15.52 20.23
CA ALA A 39 -17.98 -14.66 19.13
C ALA A 39 -16.45 -14.65 18.97
N THR A 40 -15.71 -14.64 20.07
CA THR A 40 -14.24 -14.71 20.05
C THR A 40 -13.76 -16.05 19.48
N GLU A 41 -14.38 -17.15 19.88
CA GLU A 41 -14.07 -18.50 19.36
C GLU A 41 -14.35 -18.59 17.85
N THR A 42 -15.51 -18.14 17.40
CA THR A 42 -15.88 -18.13 15.97
C THR A 42 -14.89 -17.33 15.13
N VAL A 43 -14.48 -16.13 15.58
CA VAL A 43 -13.49 -15.30 14.85
C VAL A 43 -12.15 -16.01 14.78
N LEU A 44 -11.72 -16.68 15.85
CA LEU A 44 -10.45 -17.42 15.85
C LEU A 44 -10.50 -18.65 14.96
N GLU A 45 -11.61 -19.38 14.93
CA GLU A 45 -11.82 -20.51 14.01
C GLU A 45 -11.76 -20.06 12.55
N GLN A 46 -12.46 -18.98 12.20
CA GLN A 46 -12.43 -18.42 10.86
C GLN A 46 -11.03 -17.92 10.47
N ALA A 47 -10.34 -17.24 11.38
CA ALA A 47 -8.96 -16.83 11.14
C ALA A 47 -8.02 -18.02 10.94
N THR A 48 -8.25 -19.14 11.64
CA THR A 48 -7.46 -20.38 11.49
C THR A 48 -7.75 -21.06 10.15
N LEU A 49 -9.01 -21.10 9.71
CA LEU A 49 -9.40 -21.66 8.41
C LEU A 49 -8.80 -20.84 7.27
N LEU A 50 -8.94 -19.51 7.29
CA LEU A 50 -8.35 -18.62 6.31
C LEU A 50 -6.82 -18.73 6.27
N GLY A 51 -6.18 -18.93 7.43
CA GLY A 51 -4.74 -19.12 7.50
C GLY A 51 -4.26 -20.46 6.92
N LYS A 52 -5.09 -21.52 6.97
CA LYS A 52 -4.80 -22.79 6.29
C LYS A 52 -4.90 -22.65 4.77
N ASP A 53 -5.93 -21.96 4.27
CA ASP A 53 -6.08 -21.70 2.83
C ASP A 53 -4.93 -20.83 2.27
N TRP A 54 -4.31 -20.00 3.11
CA TRP A 54 -3.12 -19.22 2.71
C TRP A 54 -1.83 -20.07 2.73
N ALA A 55 -1.75 -21.06 3.61
CA ALA A 55 -0.61 -21.97 3.66
C ALA A 55 -0.65 -23.01 2.52
N GLU A 56 -1.82 -23.27 1.95
CA GLU A 56 -2.02 -24.23 0.85
C GLU A 56 -2.00 -23.58 -0.54
N ARG A 57 -1.75 -22.27 -0.67
CA ARG A 57 -1.55 -21.65 -1.97
C ARG A 57 -0.25 -22.12 -2.62
N PRO A 58 -0.27 -22.52 -3.91
CA PRO A 58 0.89 -23.06 -4.57
C PRO A 58 2.10 -22.13 -4.52
N GLU A 59 3.28 -22.71 -4.41
CA GLU A 59 4.61 -22.07 -4.34
C GLU A 59 4.93 -21.14 -5.53
N GLU A 60 4.16 -21.14 -6.61
CA GLU A 60 4.36 -20.29 -7.80
C GLU A 60 4.33 -18.78 -7.51
N ALA A 61 3.60 -18.32 -6.47
CA ALA A 61 3.61 -16.92 -6.07
C ALA A 61 4.83 -16.59 -5.18
N ALA A 62 5.34 -17.57 -4.45
CA ALA A 62 6.53 -17.45 -3.63
C ALA A 62 7.80 -17.42 -4.48
N GLU A 63 7.88 -18.27 -5.53
CA GLU A 63 9.04 -18.32 -6.43
C GLU A 63 9.28 -16.98 -7.16
N LYS A 64 8.22 -16.27 -7.58
CA LYS A 64 8.37 -14.94 -8.19
C LYS A 64 8.85 -13.88 -7.22
N SER A 65 8.49 -13.99 -5.93
CA SER A 65 8.98 -13.07 -4.90
C SER A 65 10.43 -13.37 -4.55
N ASP A 66 10.81 -14.63 -4.47
CA ASP A 66 12.19 -15.05 -4.13
C ASP A 66 13.19 -14.66 -5.22
N LEU A 67 12.81 -14.73 -6.50
CA LEU A 67 13.63 -14.26 -7.62
C LEU A 67 13.87 -12.75 -7.55
N PHE A 68 12.89 -11.96 -7.13
CA PHE A 68 13.06 -10.51 -6.95
C PHE A 68 13.99 -10.19 -5.77
N PHE A 69 13.85 -10.90 -4.66
CA PHE A 69 14.62 -10.66 -3.44
C PHE A 69 16.03 -11.27 -3.46
N GLY A 70 16.39 -12.06 -4.45
CA GLY A 70 17.71 -12.67 -4.56
C GLY A 70 18.89 -11.68 -4.51
N ASP A 71 18.68 -10.45 -4.99
CA ASP A 71 19.67 -9.37 -4.98
C ASP A 71 19.44 -8.32 -3.87
N VAL A 72 18.48 -8.57 -2.97
CA VAL A 72 18.16 -7.62 -1.89
C VAL A 72 19.10 -7.78 -0.73
N ILE A 73 19.69 -6.67 -0.30
CA ILE A 73 20.58 -6.62 0.87
C ILE A 73 19.95 -5.81 1.99
N ALA A 74 20.34 -6.11 3.23
CA ALA A 74 19.78 -5.46 4.42
C ALA A 74 20.26 -4.01 4.58
N GLU A 75 21.49 -3.73 4.16
CA GLU A 75 22.13 -2.43 4.27
C GLU A 75 22.81 -2.06 2.95
N ALA A 76 22.50 -0.89 2.42
CA ALA A 76 23.11 -0.29 1.24
C ALA A 76 22.86 1.21 1.26
N THR A 77 23.43 1.92 0.30
CA THR A 77 23.21 3.34 0.11
C THR A 77 22.88 3.67 -1.33
N LEU A 78 22.31 4.83 -1.55
CA LEU A 78 22.06 5.35 -2.88
C LEU A 78 23.36 5.55 -3.69
N GLU A 79 24.46 5.90 -3.01
CA GLU A 79 25.76 6.10 -3.62
C GLU A 79 26.34 4.79 -4.19
N ASP A 80 25.93 3.66 -3.62
CA ASP A 80 26.29 2.32 -4.11
C ASP A 80 25.41 1.85 -5.29
N GLY A 81 24.46 2.69 -5.76
CA GLY A 81 23.57 2.35 -6.86
C GLY A 81 22.34 1.55 -6.44
N TYR A 82 21.94 1.63 -5.18
CA TYR A 82 20.77 0.92 -4.65
C TYR A 82 19.61 1.86 -4.36
N LEU A 83 18.38 1.34 -4.51
CA LEU A 83 17.17 2.00 -4.03
C LEU A 83 16.57 1.24 -2.84
N PRO A 84 16.00 1.98 -1.87
CA PRO A 84 15.30 1.37 -0.74
C PRO A 84 13.99 0.75 -1.20
N ILE A 85 13.62 -0.36 -0.59
CA ILE A 85 12.34 -1.03 -0.78
C ILE A 85 11.44 -0.65 0.39
N TYR A 86 10.25 -0.13 0.07
CA TYR A 86 9.21 0.22 1.02
C TYR A 86 7.92 -0.57 0.80
N ASP A 87 7.11 -0.65 1.84
CA ASP A 87 5.71 -1.03 1.76
C ASP A 87 4.87 0.19 1.39
N LEU A 88 3.99 0.08 0.39
CA LEU A 88 3.14 1.20 -0.04
C LEU A 88 2.25 1.74 1.07
N GLN A 89 1.69 0.85 1.91
CA GLN A 89 0.89 1.27 3.06
C GLN A 89 1.73 2.05 4.07
N ALA A 90 2.95 1.57 4.34
CA ALA A 90 3.85 2.27 5.24
C ALA A 90 4.26 3.64 4.70
N VAL A 91 4.50 3.76 3.38
CA VAL A 91 4.79 5.03 2.72
C VAL A 91 3.60 5.99 2.83
N ALA A 92 2.39 5.56 2.49
CA ALA A 92 1.19 6.40 2.57
C ALA A 92 0.94 6.88 4.02
N THR A 93 1.05 5.97 5.00
CA THR A 93 0.84 6.28 6.42
C THR A 93 1.91 7.21 6.98
N SER A 94 3.19 6.98 6.64
CA SER A 94 4.31 7.78 7.15
C SER A 94 4.22 9.24 6.70
N PHE A 95 3.74 9.49 5.50
CA PHE A 95 3.47 10.84 5.02
C PHE A 95 2.40 11.55 5.86
N ARG A 96 1.37 10.84 6.30
CA ARG A 96 0.32 11.40 7.17
C ARG A 96 0.84 11.69 8.57
N GLU A 97 1.69 10.81 9.10
CA GLU A 97 2.20 10.87 10.47
C GLU A 97 3.52 11.65 10.57
N GLN A 98 4.06 12.16 9.45
CA GLN A 98 5.35 12.82 9.35
C GLN A 98 6.50 11.95 9.90
N THR A 99 6.40 10.65 9.70
CA THR A 99 7.41 9.67 10.10
C THR A 99 8.17 9.17 8.87
N THR A 100 9.33 8.53 9.07
CA THR A 100 10.07 7.88 7.99
C THR A 100 9.61 6.44 7.87
N PRO A 101 9.19 5.96 6.68
CA PRO A 101 8.79 4.58 6.49
C PRO A 101 9.99 3.65 6.71
N ARG A 102 9.73 2.48 7.27
CA ARG A 102 10.77 1.47 7.49
C ARG A 102 11.22 0.86 6.16
N ILE A 103 12.53 0.86 5.91
CA ILE A 103 13.15 0.17 4.78
C ILE A 103 13.04 -1.35 5.01
N LYS A 104 12.52 -2.07 4.01
CA LYS A 104 12.46 -3.55 4.00
C LYS A 104 13.74 -4.19 3.47
N GLY A 105 14.49 -3.45 2.67
CA GLY A 105 15.73 -3.88 2.05
C GLY A 105 16.15 -2.92 0.95
N TRP A 106 17.20 -3.26 0.23
CA TRP A 106 17.77 -2.46 -0.84
C TRP A 106 17.99 -3.33 -2.08
N LYS A 107 17.72 -2.78 -3.25
CA LYS A 107 17.95 -3.47 -4.53
C LYS A 107 18.83 -2.64 -5.45
N PRO A 108 19.84 -3.28 -6.09
CA PRO A 108 20.70 -2.59 -7.06
C PRO A 108 19.87 -2.21 -8.29
N ILE A 109 20.08 -0.99 -8.79
CA ILE A 109 19.45 -0.49 -9.99
C ILE A 109 20.53 -0.04 -10.97
N SER A 110 20.46 -0.54 -12.19
CA SER A 110 21.40 -0.22 -13.25
C SER A 110 20.72 0.57 -14.35
N GLY A 111 21.49 1.38 -15.07
CA GLY A 111 21.03 2.01 -16.31
C GLY A 111 20.29 3.31 -16.18
N GLN A 112 20.04 3.82 -14.96
CA GLN A 112 19.42 5.12 -14.75
C GLN A 112 20.09 5.95 -13.65
N LYS A 113 19.84 7.25 -13.69
CA LYS A 113 20.29 8.16 -12.64
C LYS A 113 19.36 8.07 -11.43
N LEU A 114 19.88 7.61 -10.31
CA LEU A 114 19.15 7.50 -9.07
C LEU A 114 19.05 8.84 -8.33
N SER A 115 18.00 9.00 -7.55
CA SER A 115 17.78 10.15 -6.68
C SER A 115 17.32 9.67 -5.30
N LYS A 116 17.70 10.41 -4.26
CA LYS A 116 17.34 10.14 -2.86
C LYS A 116 15.83 10.07 -2.58
N ASP A 117 15.03 10.58 -3.49
CA ASP A 117 13.58 10.58 -3.38
C ASP A 117 12.94 9.39 -4.11
N MET A 118 13.76 8.51 -4.72
CA MET A 118 13.29 7.31 -5.39
C MET A 118 13.25 6.12 -4.41
N PHE A 119 12.29 5.25 -4.62
CA PHE A 119 12.13 4.02 -3.87
C PHE A 119 11.45 2.95 -4.71
N ILE A 120 11.55 1.71 -4.25
CA ILE A 120 10.90 0.56 -4.86
C ILE A 120 9.74 0.12 -3.99
N ALA A 121 8.62 -0.22 -4.62
CA ALA A 121 7.49 -0.84 -3.94
C ALA A 121 6.74 -1.79 -4.86
N GLN A 122 6.10 -2.80 -4.28
CA GLN A 122 5.25 -3.73 -5.00
C GLN A 122 3.83 -3.15 -5.12
N VAL A 123 3.30 -3.16 -6.33
CA VAL A 123 1.93 -2.74 -6.62
C VAL A 123 1.02 -3.96 -6.52
N VAL A 124 -0.07 -3.84 -5.76
CA VAL A 124 -1.09 -4.87 -5.60
C VAL A 124 -2.41 -4.33 -6.14
N GLY A 125 -3.09 -5.14 -6.93
CA GLY A 125 -4.36 -4.81 -7.56
C GLY A 125 -4.28 -4.72 -9.08
N LYS A 126 -5.41 -4.87 -9.73
CA LYS A 126 -5.56 -4.97 -11.19
C LYS A 126 -6.03 -3.69 -11.86
N SER A 127 -6.31 -2.65 -11.08
CA SER A 127 -6.91 -1.42 -11.60
C SER A 127 -6.00 -0.64 -12.56
N MET A 128 -4.68 -0.89 -12.55
CA MET A 128 -3.72 -0.26 -13.46
C MET A 128 -3.27 -1.16 -14.62
N GLU A 129 -3.84 -2.35 -14.76
CA GLU A 129 -3.60 -3.21 -15.93
C GLU A 129 -4.16 -2.57 -17.21
N PRO A 130 -3.49 -2.74 -18.35
CA PRO A 130 -2.25 -3.52 -18.57
C PRO A 130 -0.96 -2.74 -18.29
N THR A 131 -1.04 -1.46 -17.90
CA THR A 131 0.15 -0.60 -17.72
C THR A 131 1.03 -1.10 -16.57
N ILE A 132 0.42 -1.44 -15.43
CA ILE A 132 1.09 -2.04 -14.28
C ILE A 132 0.30 -3.30 -13.92
N LEU A 133 0.94 -4.46 -14.02
CA LEU A 133 0.30 -5.74 -13.68
C LEU A 133 0.27 -5.92 -12.15
N ASP A 134 -0.71 -6.67 -11.66
CA ASP A 134 -0.79 -7.07 -10.25
C ASP A 134 0.50 -7.78 -9.82
N GLY A 135 1.04 -7.38 -8.67
CA GLY A 135 2.28 -7.90 -8.13
C GLY A 135 3.56 -7.30 -8.71
N SER A 136 3.47 -6.36 -9.66
CA SER A 136 4.66 -5.72 -10.26
C SER A 136 5.46 -4.93 -9.23
N TRP A 137 6.78 -5.04 -9.32
CA TRP A 137 7.70 -4.19 -8.59
C TRP A 137 7.98 -2.94 -9.41
N CYS A 138 7.82 -1.77 -8.79
CA CYS A 138 7.88 -0.48 -9.48
C CYS A 138 8.79 0.48 -8.74
N ILE A 139 9.42 1.37 -9.51
CA ILE A 139 10.13 2.53 -8.98
C ILE A 139 9.14 3.68 -8.88
N PHE A 140 9.12 4.30 -7.73
CA PHE A 140 8.38 5.52 -7.42
C PHE A 140 9.35 6.63 -7.03
N GLN A 141 8.91 7.86 -7.18
CA GLN A 141 9.61 9.04 -6.70
C GLN A 141 8.69 9.86 -5.80
N PHE A 142 9.15 10.22 -4.59
CA PHE A 142 8.40 11.13 -3.72
C PHE A 142 8.09 12.44 -4.44
N GLU A 143 6.92 12.97 -4.14
CA GLU A 143 6.38 14.15 -4.80
C GLU A 143 7.29 15.37 -4.65
N ARG A 144 7.57 16.06 -5.77
CA ARG A 144 8.45 17.23 -5.84
C ARG A 144 7.74 18.53 -6.22
N GLY A 145 6.43 18.49 -6.41
CA GLY A 145 5.65 19.62 -6.92
C GLY A 145 5.55 19.65 -8.45
N GLY A 146 4.77 20.57 -8.95
CA GLY A 146 4.54 20.74 -10.39
C GLY A 146 3.19 20.19 -10.86
N SER A 147 3.02 20.08 -12.18
CA SER A 147 1.80 19.52 -12.78
C SER A 147 1.89 18.02 -12.85
N ARG A 148 0.89 17.34 -12.30
CA ARG A 148 0.81 15.87 -12.27
C ARG A 148 -0.25 15.31 -13.22
N ASN A 149 -0.91 16.18 -14.00
CA ASN A 149 -1.97 15.74 -14.92
C ASN A 149 -1.43 14.71 -15.92
N GLY A 150 -2.08 13.56 -15.98
CA GLY A 150 -1.69 12.43 -16.83
C GLY A 150 -0.66 11.48 -16.22
N LEU A 151 -0.01 11.83 -15.12
CA LEU A 151 0.94 10.95 -14.43
C LEU A 151 0.21 9.88 -13.63
N ILE A 152 0.85 8.73 -13.49
CA ILE A 152 0.42 7.70 -12.54
C ILE A 152 1.02 8.05 -11.19
N VAL A 153 0.19 8.13 -10.17
CA VAL A 153 0.58 8.59 -8.83
C VAL A 153 0.12 7.62 -7.75
N LEU A 154 0.92 7.53 -6.69
CA LEU A 154 0.46 7.04 -5.39
C LEU A 154 -0.20 8.20 -4.67
N ALA A 155 -1.49 8.10 -4.44
CA ALA A 155 -2.28 9.12 -3.76
C ALA A 155 -2.89 8.57 -2.47
N GLU A 156 -2.96 9.42 -1.44
CA GLU A 156 -3.68 9.15 -0.20
C GLU A 156 -4.92 10.04 -0.11
N SER A 157 -6.05 9.46 0.32
CA SER A 157 -7.30 10.18 0.55
C SER A 157 -7.90 9.78 1.89
N ARG A 158 -8.41 10.78 2.62
CA ARG A 158 -9.21 10.57 3.84
C ARG A 158 -10.70 10.46 3.53
N LEU A 159 -11.10 10.89 2.33
CA LEU A 159 -12.50 10.98 1.93
C LEU A 159 -13.03 9.67 1.34
N VAL A 160 -12.17 8.95 0.63
CA VAL A 160 -12.58 7.75 -0.12
C VAL A 160 -11.51 6.68 0.01
N ALA A 161 -11.93 5.45 0.32
CA ALA A 161 -11.07 4.28 0.23
C ALA A 161 -11.00 3.79 -1.22
N ASP A 162 -9.89 3.18 -1.60
CA ASP A 162 -9.76 2.52 -2.90
C ASP A 162 -10.78 1.38 -3.02
N PRO A 163 -11.60 1.34 -4.08
CA PRO A 163 -12.68 0.36 -4.20
C PRO A 163 -12.21 -1.09 -4.34
N GLU A 164 -10.97 -1.32 -4.78
CA GLU A 164 -10.39 -2.65 -4.96
C GLU A 164 -9.74 -3.17 -3.68
N THR A 165 -8.94 -2.33 -3.02
CA THR A 165 -8.12 -2.74 -1.87
C THR A 165 -8.70 -2.33 -0.53
N ASN A 166 -9.70 -1.45 -0.52
CA ASN A 166 -10.31 -0.83 0.66
C ASN A 166 -9.29 -0.07 1.54
N GLN A 167 -8.21 0.42 0.94
CA GLN A 167 -7.16 1.18 1.62
C GLN A 167 -7.36 2.68 1.41
N SER A 168 -6.79 3.50 2.29
CA SER A 168 -6.82 4.97 2.18
C SER A 168 -5.88 5.52 1.11
N PHE A 169 -5.11 4.66 0.45
CA PHE A 169 -4.23 5.03 -0.65
C PHE A 169 -4.57 4.24 -1.91
N THR A 170 -4.20 4.80 -3.06
CA THR A 170 -4.44 4.19 -4.36
C THR A 170 -3.38 4.59 -5.37
N ILE A 171 -3.16 3.74 -6.39
CA ILE A 171 -2.32 4.07 -7.55
C ILE A 171 -3.23 4.23 -8.75
N LYS A 172 -3.29 5.44 -9.30
CA LYS A 172 -4.16 5.80 -10.43
C LYS A 172 -3.52 6.89 -11.28
N ARG A 173 -4.05 7.08 -12.46
CA ARG A 173 -3.72 8.22 -13.33
C ARG A 173 -4.42 9.47 -12.82
N TYR A 174 -3.63 10.47 -12.49
CA TYR A 174 -4.10 11.71 -11.88
C TYR A 174 -4.54 12.73 -12.91
N LYS A 175 -5.68 13.38 -12.65
CA LYS A 175 -6.13 14.57 -13.34
C LYS A 175 -6.76 15.53 -12.34
N SER A 176 -6.46 16.83 -12.46
CA SER A 176 -7.10 17.84 -11.62
C SER A 176 -7.54 19.05 -12.43
N GLU A 177 -8.69 19.56 -12.05
CA GLU A 177 -9.23 20.83 -12.50
C GLU A 177 -9.13 21.84 -11.36
N LYS A 178 -8.55 23.00 -11.62
CA LYS A 178 -8.34 24.05 -10.63
C LYS A 178 -9.29 25.20 -10.91
N GLU A 179 -9.72 25.89 -9.86
CA GLU A 179 -10.43 27.15 -9.96
C GLU A 179 -9.72 28.23 -9.14
N SER A 180 -9.75 29.45 -9.65
CA SER A 180 -9.25 30.61 -8.92
C SER A 180 -10.32 31.12 -7.96
N LEU A 181 -9.92 31.52 -6.77
CA LEU A 181 -10.76 32.16 -5.78
C LEU A 181 -10.62 33.69 -5.85
N ASP A 182 -11.62 34.41 -5.36
CA ASP A 182 -11.68 35.88 -5.37
C ASP A 182 -10.49 36.55 -4.64
N ASN A 183 -9.86 35.81 -3.72
CA ASN A 183 -8.68 36.28 -2.97
C ASN A 183 -7.34 36.02 -3.69
N GLY A 184 -7.35 35.61 -4.97
CA GLY A 184 -6.15 35.28 -5.74
C GLY A 184 -5.53 33.92 -5.44
N GLN A 185 -6.11 33.15 -4.52
CA GLN A 185 -5.73 31.76 -4.26
C GLN A 185 -6.41 30.84 -5.28
N TRP A 186 -5.99 29.58 -5.32
CA TRP A 186 -6.60 28.55 -6.14
C TRP A 186 -6.91 27.32 -5.28
N ARG A 187 -7.92 26.56 -5.69
CA ARG A 187 -8.21 25.26 -5.11
C ARG A 187 -8.47 24.21 -6.19
N HIS A 188 -8.39 22.95 -5.80
CA HIS A 188 -8.85 21.87 -6.67
C HIS A 188 -10.39 21.86 -6.68
N LYS A 189 -10.98 22.21 -7.83
CA LYS A 189 -12.41 22.07 -8.06
C LYS A 189 -12.78 20.59 -8.13
N ARG A 190 -11.95 19.83 -8.86
CA ARG A 190 -12.15 18.38 -9.05
C ARG A 190 -10.80 17.69 -9.18
N ILE A 191 -10.66 16.54 -8.53
CA ILE A 191 -9.56 15.60 -8.73
C ILE A 191 -10.19 14.31 -9.23
N THR A 192 -9.66 13.77 -10.34
CA THR A 192 -10.06 12.49 -10.91
C THR A 192 -8.86 11.56 -10.87
N LEU A 193 -9.05 10.39 -10.27
CA LEU A 193 -8.08 9.30 -10.21
C LEU A 193 -8.61 8.17 -11.09
N SER A 194 -8.07 8.04 -12.29
CA SER A 194 -8.54 7.09 -13.29
C SER A 194 -7.69 5.82 -13.30
N PRO A 195 -8.34 4.63 -13.26
CA PRO A 195 -7.68 3.37 -13.54
C PRO A 195 -7.31 3.29 -15.03
N ASP A 196 -6.23 2.57 -15.36
CA ASP A 196 -5.94 2.23 -16.76
C ASP A 196 -6.76 1.01 -17.22
N ASN A 197 -7.22 0.19 -16.27
CA ASN A 197 -8.11 -0.94 -16.53
C ASN A 197 -9.58 -0.49 -16.61
N LYS A 198 -10.18 -0.63 -17.79
CA LYS A 198 -11.55 -0.20 -18.09
C LYS A 198 -12.65 -0.91 -17.28
N ASN A 199 -12.32 -2.00 -16.57
CA ASN A 199 -13.25 -2.70 -15.71
C ASN A 199 -13.46 -2.00 -14.35
N PHE A 200 -12.63 -1.01 -14.05
CA PHE A 200 -12.70 -0.21 -12.83
C PHE A 200 -13.21 1.19 -13.15
N LYS A 201 -13.77 1.86 -12.14
CA LYS A 201 -14.33 3.20 -12.27
C LYS A 201 -13.37 4.26 -11.74
N ASP A 202 -13.49 5.47 -12.27
CA ASP A 202 -12.83 6.65 -11.73
C ASP A 202 -13.23 6.91 -10.28
N ILE A 203 -12.26 7.36 -9.49
CA ILE A 203 -12.51 7.96 -8.18
C ILE A 203 -12.52 9.48 -8.40
N VAL A 204 -13.64 10.12 -8.11
CA VAL A 204 -13.83 11.56 -8.31
C VAL A 204 -13.96 12.23 -6.95
N LEU A 205 -13.13 13.21 -6.69
CA LEU A 205 -13.15 14.03 -5.48
C LEU A 205 -13.47 15.47 -5.88
N GLU A 206 -14.44 16.08 -5.22
CA GLU A 206 -14.87 17.45 -5.48
C GLU A 206 -14.64 18.33 -4.25
N ASN A 207 -14.27 19.58 -4.47
CA ASN A 207 -14.03 20.59 -3.42
C ASN A 207 -13.11 20.11 -2.29
N VAL A 208 -11.99 19.48 -2.67
CA VAL A 208 -11.07 18.84 -1.76
C VAL A 208 -10.30 19.89 -0.94
N ALA A 209 -10.37 19.77 0.38
CA ALA A 209 -9.52 20.55 1.29
C ALA A 209 -8.09 20.00 1.32
N GLY A 210 -7.13 20.87 1.66
CA GLY A 210 -5.70 20.56 1.51
C GLY A 210 -5.22 19.30 2.25
N ASP A 211 -5.86 18.95 3.38
CA ASP A 211 -5.46 17.80 4.22
C ASP A 211 -6.23 16.51 3.91
N ASP A 212 -7.23 16.56 3.04
CA ASP A 212 -8.10 15.42 2.74
C ASP A 212 -7.56 14.53 1.62
N PHE A 213 -6.68 15.08 0.80
CA PHE A 213 -6.08 14.39 -0.33
C PHE A 213 -4.66 14.89 -0.58
N ARG A 214 -3.76 13.98 -0.89
CA ARG A 214 -2.42 14.33 -1.37
C ARG A 214 -1.88 13.29 -2.34
N VAL A 215 -1.00 13.73 -3.23
CA VAL A 215 -0.11 12.87 -3.99
C VAL A 215 1.13 12.62 -3.14
N VAL A 216 1.45 11.36 -2.92
CA VAL A 216 2.58 10.92 -2.08
C VAL A 216 3.82 10.68 -2.93
N ALA A 217 3.64 10.03 -4.08
CA ALA A 217 4.72 9.71 -5.00
C ALA A 217 4.21 9.58 -6.44
N GLU A 218 5.11 9.69 -7.38
CA GLU A 218 4.89 9.49 -8.81
C GLU A 218 5.52 8.16 -9.23
N PHE A 219 4.81 7.41 -10.09
CA PHE A 219 5.33 6.20 -10.72
C PHE A 219 6.36 6.59 -11.78
N ILE A 220 7.49 5.91 -11.80
CA ILE A 220 8.56 6.13 -12.78
C ILE A 220 8.58 5.00 -13.80
N GLU A 221 8.77 3.76 -13.35
CA GLU A 221 8.85 2.59 -14.24
C GLU A 221 8.62 1.28 -13.48
N ILE A 222 8.41 0.22 -14.24
CA ILE A 222 8.34 -1.16 -13.73
C ILE A 222 9.76 -1.73 -13.74
N LEU A 223 10.13 -2.40 -12.64
CA LEU A 223 11.35 -3.19 -12.60
C LEU A 223 11.14 -4.49 -13.35
N THR A 224 11.94 -4.70 -14.37
CA THR A 224 11.96 -5.91 -15.21
C THR A 224 13.08 -6.85 -14.77
#